data_f1acd70a16194b699c06107a3144fc23
#
_entry.id   f1acd70a16194b699c06107a3144fc23
#
_cell.length_a   1.000
_cell.length_b   1.000
_cell.length_c   1.000
_cell.angle_alpha   90.00
_cell.angle_beta   90.00
_cell.angle_gamma   90.00
#
_symmetry.space_group_name_H-M   'P 1'
#
loop_
_entity.id
_entity.type
_entity.pdbx_description
1 polymer ?
#
loop_
_entity_poly.entity_id
_entity_poly.type
_entity_poly.pdbx_seq_one_letter_code
_entity_poly.pdbx_strand_id
1 'polypeptide(L)'
;MSSTETVTEERSRGEDREADIVSDDEELPVDEIFHILQNERRRMVLEYLQETDGSVRMRDVAEQVAAWENGTTVEELTSDQRQRVYIPLYQSHLPKLDKAGIIDYQQNRGVVERQPLARQLDYYLNADSNTNAAAATGNEGGTDWDDYYIGAAGAGAVLLLGAIFELPLLSIITGIGLSALILLMFTTLTIGQYVR
;
A
#
# COMPACT_ATOMS: atom_id res chain seq x y z
N MET A 1 -62.09 53.97 -9.73
CA MET A 1 -60.88 54.79 -9.73
C MET A 1 -60.06 54.21 -8.57
N SER A 2 -59.05 53.52 -8.66
CA SER A 2 -57.98 53.21 -9.56
C SER A 2 -57.46 51.83 -9.22
N SER A 3 -57.47 51.04 -10.18
CA SER A 3 -56.76 49.76 -10.23
C SER A 3 -55.29 50.02 -10.56
N THR A 4 -54.48 48.99 -10.46
CA THR A 4 -53.07 48.88 -10.91
C THR A 4 -52.04 49.31 -9.89
N GLU A 5 -51.51 48.27 -9.20
CA GLU A 5 -50.09 48.16 -8.85
C GLU A 5 -49.88 46.87 -8.02
N THR A 6 -49.76 45.72 -8.66
CA THR A 6 -49.26 44.51 -8.01
C THR A 6 -48.90 43.46 -9.08
N VAL A 7 -48.02 43.81 -10.02
CA VAL A 7 -47.45 42.81 -10.98
C VAL A 7 -46.02 43.22 -11.32
N THR A 8 -45.13 43.36 -10.38
CA THR A 8 -43.71 43.56 -10.69
C THR A 8 -42.75 43.04 -9.61
N GLU A 9 -43.15 42.07 -8.77
CA GLU A 9 -42.26 41.59 -7.69
C GLU A 9 -42.02 40.06 -7.69
N GLU A 10 -42.46 39.35 -8.71
CA GLU A 10 -42.23 37.90 -8.83
C GLU A 10 -41.17 37.45 -9.86
N ARG A 11 -40.37 38.38 -10.40
CA ARG A 11 -39.41 38.06 -11.47
C ARG A 11 -37.94 38.15 -11.06
N SER A 12 -37.63 38.24 -9.78
CA SER A 12 -36.24 38.36 -9.31
C SER A 12 -35.83 37.24 -8.34
N ARG A 13 -36.43 36.06 -8.41
CA ARG A 13 -36.09 34.92 -7.53
C ARG A 13 -35.69 33.66 -8.30
N GLY A 14 -35.15 33.83 -9.49
CA GLY A 14 -34.85 32.71 -10.40
C GLY A 14 -33.43 32.64 -10.94
N GLU A 15 -32.51 33.51 -10.53
CA GLU A 15 -31.20 33.60 -11.20
C GLU A 15 -29.96 33.49 -10.30
N ASP A 16 -30.09 33.11 -9.04
CA ASP A 16 -28.93 32.82 -8.15
C ASP A 16 -28.82 31.34 -7.85
N ARG A 17 -28.96 30.47 -8.88
CA ARG A 17 -28.27 29.18 -8.89
C ARG A 17 -26.97 29.39 -9.66
N GLU A 18 -26.06 30.14 -9.02
CA GLU A 18 -24.66 30.00 -9.33
C GLU A 18 -24.34 28.51 -9.31
N ALA A 19 -23.97 27.99 -10.47
CA ALA A 19 -23.34 26.72 -10.59
C ALA A 19 -22.20 26.73 -9.57
N ASP A 20 -22.31 25.90 -8.54
CA ASP A 20 -21.20 25.49 -7.71
C ASP A 20 -20.17 24.88 -8.66
N ILE A 21 -19.30 25.74 -9.17
CA ILE A 21 -18.07 25.34 -9.82
C ILE A 21 -17.30 24.68 -8.68
N VAL A 22 -17.38 23.36 -8.59
CA VAL A 22 -16.48 22.54 -7.79
C VAL A 22 -15.09 23.05 -8.14
N SER A 23 -14.54 23.84 -7.24
CA SER A 23 -13.19 24.35 -7.36
C SER A 23 -12.27 23.14 -7.44
N ASP A 24 -11.58 22.98 -8.55
CA ASP A 24 -10.56 21.95 -8.88
C ASP A 24 -9.33 22.05 -7.93
N ASP A 25 -9.44 22.82 -6.85
CA ASP A 25 -8.40 23.18 -5.89
C ASP A 25 -8.57 22.51 -4.50
N GLU A 26 -9.38 21.47 -4.37
CA GLU A 26 -9.44 20.73 -3.12
C GLU A 26 -8.21 19.84 -2.99
N GLU A 27 -7.16 20.39 -2.37
CA GLU A 27 -5.91 19.67 -2.13
C GLU A 27 -6.03 18.82 -0.86
N LEU A 28 -5.72 17.52 -0.98
CA LEU A 28 -5.69 16.62 0.16
C LEU A 28 -4.50 16.97 1.07
N PRO A 29 -4.72 17.13 2.39
CA PRO A 29 -3.63 17.25 3.33
C PRO A 29 -2.66 16.06 3.22
N VAL A 30 -1.37 16.32 3.28
CA VAL A 30 -0.33 15.29 3.17
C VAL A 30 -0.53 14.15 4.18
N ASP A 31 -0.93 14.47 5.40
CA ASP A 31 -1.24 13.49 6.44
C ASP A 31 -2.39 12.57 6.05
N GLU A 32 -3.43 13.11 5.37
CA GLU A 32 -4.55 12.31 4.87
C GLU A 32 -4.11 11.37 3.75
N ILE A 33 -3.23 11.84 2.84
CA ILE A 33 -2.63 11.01 1.79
C ILE A 33 -1.91 9.81 2.42
N PHE A 34 -1.00 10.06 3.37
CA PHE A 34 -0.29 8.96 4.05
C PHE A 34 -1.24 8.06 4.82
N HIS A 35 -2.23 8.62 5.51
CA HIS A 35 -3.21 7.84 6.24
C HIS A 35 -4.04 6.92 5.32
N ILE A 36 -4.33 7.34 4.10
CA ILE A 36 -5.02 6.52 3.10
C ILE A 36 -4.09 5.45 2.56
N LEU A 37 -2.89 5.81 2.16
CA LEU A 37 -1.93 4.90 1.54
C LEU A 37 -1.25 3.92 2.51
N GLN A 38 -1.36 4.14 3.81
CA GLN A 38 -0.82 3.26 4.85
C GLN A 38 -1.32 1.81 4.74
N ASN A 39 -2.51 1.59 4.18
CA ASN A 39 -3.11 0.26 4.07
C ASN A 39 -2.96 -0.30 2.65
N GLU A 40 -2.36 -1.48 2.55
CA GLU A 40 -2.07 -2.15 1.29
C GLU A 40 -3.32 -2.40 0.42
N ARG A 41 -4.43 -2.86 1.02
CA ARG A 41 -5.68 -3.07 0.27
C ARG A 41 -6.23 -1.79 -0.33
N ARG A 42 -6.08 -0.64 0.35
CA ARG A 42 -6.50 0.65 -0.23
C ARG A 42 -5.59 1.06 -1.38
N ARG A 43 -4.28 0.80 -1.31
CA ARG A 43 -3.37 1.02 -2.44
C ARG A 43 -3.78 0.16 -3.63
N MET A 44 -3.98 -1.14 -3.45
CA MET A 44 -4.43 -2.06 -4.51
C MET A 44 -5.76 -1.63 -5.14
N VAL A 45 -6.73 -1.14 -4.36
CA VAL A 45 -7.98 -0.57 -4.89
C VAL A 45 -7.71 0.62 -5.79
N LEU A 46 -6.85 1.54 -5.36
CA LEU A 46 -6.52 2.74 -6.12
C LEU A 46 -5.73 2.41 -7.40
N GLU A 47 -4.80 1.45 -7.35
CA GLU A 47 -4.09 0.92 -8.52
C GLU A 47 -5.07 0.34 -9.54
N TYR A 48 -5.99 -0.52 -9.11
CA TYR A 48 -7.02 -1.08 -9.99
C TYR A 48 -7.88 -0.01 -10.65
N LEU A 49 -8.30 0.99 -9.88
CA LEU A 49 -9.10 2.10 -10.38
C LEU A 49 -8.31 3.08 -11.27
N GLN A 50 -6.99 3.10 -11.15
CA GLN A 50 -6.12 3.89 -12.03
C GLN A 50 -6.03 3.29 -13.44
N GLU A 51 -6.07 1.96 -13.54
CA GLU A 51 -6.03 1.22 -14.81
C GLU A 51 -7.39 1.10 -15.49
N THR A 52 -8.47 1.51 -14.79
CA THR A 52 -9.84 1.29 -15.25
C THR A 52 -10.52 2.63 -15.54
N ASP A 53 -11.16 2.73 -16.69
CA ASP A 53 -11.95 3.90 -17.06
C ASP A 53 -13.40 3.78 -16.57
N GLY A 54 -13.88 4.84 -15.89
CA GLY A 54 -15.26 4.96 -15.45
C GLY A 54 -15.62 4.15 -14.20
N SER A 55 -16.90 3.85 -14.06
CA SER A 55 -17.42 3.14 -12.89
C SER A 55 -17.31 1.62 -13.01
N VAL A 56 -16.88 0.96 -11.94
CA VAL A 56 -16.66 -0.49 -11.85
C VAL A 56 -17.51 -1.11 -10.74
N ARG A 57 -17.77 -2.42 -10.82
CA ARG A 57 -18.46 -3.11 -9.75
C ARG A 57 -17.50 -3.39 -8.59
N MET A 58 -17.95 -3.13 -7.39
CA MET A 58 -17.20 -3.43 -6.16
C MET A 58 -16.72 -4.88 -6.09
N ARG A 59 -17.53 -5.81 -6.64
CA ARG A 59 -17.16 -7.22 -6.70
C ARG A 59 -15.90 -7.45 -7.54
N ASP A 60 -15.81 -6.81 -8.69
CA ASP A 60 -14.67 -6.97 -9.60
C ASP A 60 -13.39 -6.39 -8.96
N VAL A 61 -13.52 -5.24 -8.28
CA VAL A 61 -12.44 -4.66 -7.46
C VAL A 61 -11.98 -5.65 -6.38
N ALA A 62 -12.92 -6.24 -5.65
CA ALA A 62 -12.61 -7.16 -4.56
C ALA A 62 -11.96 -8.47 -5.04
N GLU A 63 -12.38 -8.99 -6.18
CA GLU A 63 -11.79 -10.19 -6.79
C GLU A 63 -10.37 -9.92 -7.29
N GLN A 64 -10.12 -8.76 -7.91
CA GLN A 64 -8.78 -8.39 -8.36
C GLN A 64 -7.81 -8.16 -7.18
N VAL A 65 -8.24 -7.42 -6.16
CA VAL A 65 -7.45 -7.20 -4.94
C VAL A 65 -7.16 -8.53 -4.24
N ALA A 66 -8.13 -9.46 -4.20
CA ALA A 66 -7.92 -10.78 -3.62
C ALA A 66 -6.93 -11.62 -4.44
N ALA A 67 -6.94 -11.51 -5.76
CA ALA A 67 -5.98 -12.19 -6.63
C ALA A 67 -4.56 -11.68 -6.38
N TRP A 68 -4.36 -10.38 -6.31
CA TRP A 68 -3.06 -9.77 -6.01
C TRP A 68 -2.55 -10.14 -4.60
N GLU A 69 -3.40 -10.04 -3.57
CA GLU A 69 -3.04 -10.38 -2.18
C GLU A 69 -2.62 -11.85 -2.01
N ASN A 70 -3.17 -12.75 -2.83
CA ASN A 70 -2.85 -14.18 -2.75
C ASN A 70 -1.86 -14.65 -3.82
N GLY A 71 -1.32 -13.74 -4.66
CA GLY A 71 -0.38 -14.08 -5.74
C GLY A 71 -0.96 -15.09 -6.74
N THR A 72 -2.26 -14.98 -7.07
CA THR A 72 -3.00 -15.90 -7.94
C THR A 72 -3.85 -15.15 -8.95
N THR A 73 -4.53 -15.86 -9.83
CA THR A 73 -5.48 -15.27 -10.78
C THR A 73 -6.90 -15.22 -10.21
N VAL A 74 -7.75 -14.36 -10.78
CA VAL A 74 -9.16 -14.24 -10.34
C VAL A 74 -9.92 -15.57 -10.50
N GLU A 75 -9.57 -16.35 -11.52
CA GLU A 75 -10.19 -17.66 -11.81
C GLU A 75 -9.85 -18.72 -10.76
N GLU A 76 -8.64 -18.66 -10.21
CA GLU A 76 -8.12 -19.63 -9.23
C GLU A 76 -8.49 -19.28 -7.79
N LEU A 77 -9.10 -18.12 -7.54
CA LEU A 77 -9.51 -17.70 -6.21
C LEU A 77 -10.55 -18.66 -5.61
N THR A 78 -10.30 -19.06 -4.38
CA THR A 78 -11.32 -19.78 -3.59
C THR A 78 -12.38 -18.82 -3.06
N SER A 79 -13.55 -19.36 -2.69
CA SER A 79 -14.62 -18.57 -2.09
C SER A 79 -14.19 -17.88 -0.79
N ASP A 80 -13.38 -18.56 0.01
CA ASP A 80 -12.89 -18.02 1.30
C ASP A 80 -11.93 -16.85 1.09
N GLN A 81 -11.04 -16.92 0.10
CA GLN A 81 -10.13 -15.81 -0.26
C GLN A 81 -10.92 -14.59 -0.73
N ARG A 82 -11.91 -14.78 -1.63
CA ARG A 82 -12.80 -13.71 -2.06
C ARG A 82 -13.52 -13.04 -0.90
N GLN A 83 -14.14 -13.84 -0.02
CA GLN A 83 -14.91 -13.33 1.10
C GLN A 83 -14.05 -12.58 2.11
N ARG A 84 -12.83 -13.06 2.38
CA ARG A 84 -11.86 -12.44 3.30
C ARG A 84 -11.44 -11.03 2.88
N VAL A 85 -11.43 -10.75 1.59
CA VAL A 85 -11.13 -9.42 1.04
C VAL A 85 -12.40 -8.59 0.84
N TYR A 86 -13.46 -9.20 0.33
CA TYR A 86 -14.73 -8.52 0.06
C TYR A 86 -15.32 -7.82 1.29
N ILE A 87 -15.38 -8.53 2.43
CA ILE A 87 -16.02 -7.99 3.64
C ILE A 87 -15.32 -6.72 4.15
N PRO A 88 -14.00 -6.69 4.37
CA PRO A 88 -13.31 -5.47 4.80
C PRO A 88 -13.36 -4.34 3.78
N LEU A 89 -13.32 -4.64 2.47
CA LEU A 89 -13.50 -3.62 1.44
C LEU A 89 -14.88 -2.96 1.55
N TYR A 90 -15.93 -3.76 1.63
CA TYR A 90 -17.31 -3.29 1.75
C TYR A 90 -17.55 -2.47 3.02
N GLN A 91 -17.03 -2.92 4.17
CA GLN A 91 -17.33 -2.34 5.47
C GLN A 91 -16.46 -1.15 5.86
N SER A 92 -15.22 -1.12 5.40
CA SER A 92 -14.22 -0.16 5.93
C SER A 92 -13.45 0.58 4.85
N HIS A 93 -12.86 -0.14 3.88
CA HIS A 93 -11.88 0.48 2.99
C HIS A 93 -12.54 1.40 1.97
N LEU A 94 -13.57 0.93 1.26
CA LEU A 94 -14.30 1.76 0.29
C LEU A 94 -15.04 2.93 0.95
N PRO A 95 -15.80 2.75 2.05
CA PRO A 95 -16.42 3.88 2.74
C PRO A 95 -15.42 4.93 3.23
N LYS A 96 -14.19 4.52 3.56
CA LYS A 96 -13.14 5.46 3.97
C LYS A 96 -12.60 6.27 2.80
N LEU A 97 -12.37 5.63 1.64
CA LEU A 97 -11.95 6.31 0.42
C LEU A 97 -13.02 7.26 -0.12
N ASP A 98 -14.28 6.86 -0.02
CA ASP A 98 -15.45 7.66 -0.38
C ASP A 98 -15.57 8.92 0.50
N LYS A 99 -15.45 8.75 1.83
CA LYS A 99 -15.46 9.86 2.78
C LYS A 99 -14.33 10.88 2.54
N ALA A 100 -13.21 10.43 2.02
CA ALA A 100 -12.08 11.28 1.66
C ALA A 100 -12.23 11.93 0.27
N GLY A 101 -13.33 11.69 -0.46
CA GLY A 101 -13.59 12.27 -1.78
C GLY A 101 -12.73 11.70 -2.91
N ILE A 102 -12.03 10.59 -2.65
CA ILE A 102 -11.11 9.95 -3.60
C ILE A 102 -11.85 9.06 -4.59
N ILE A 103 -12.94 8.46 -4.14
CA ILE A 103 -13.86 7.65 -4.96
C ILE A 103 -15.30 8.08 -4.68
N ASP A 104 -16.22 7.78 -5.60
CA ASP A 104 -17.67 7.72 -5.35
C ASP A 104 -18.05 6.26 -5.17
N TYR A 105 -18.47 5.89 -3.95
CA TYR A 105 -18.88 4.52 -3.62
C TYR A 105 -20.36 4.42 -3.36
N GLN A 106 -21.10 3.97 -4.36
CA GLN A 106 -22.53 3.71 -4.26
C GLN A 106 -22.78 2.31 -3.64
N GLN A 107 -22.70 2.23 -2.31
CA GLN A 107 -22.73 0.97 -1.57
C GLN A 107 -23.97 0.11 -1.87
N ASN A 108 -25.15 0.71 -2.01
CA ASN A 108 -26.43 0.05 -2.31
C ASN A 108 -26.48 -0.54 -3.72
N ARG A 109 -25.71 0.01 -4.66
CA ARG A 109 -25.58 -0.47 -6.05
C ARG A 109 -24.33 -1.33 -6.27
N GLY A 110 -23.41 -1.30 -5.32
CA GLY A 110 -22.13 -1.98 -5.42
C GLY A 110 -21.24 -1.44 -6.54
N VAL A 111 -21.28 -0.11 -6.76
CA VAL A 111 -20.53 0.57 -7.82
C VAL A 111 -19.51 1.50 -7.20
N VAL A 112 -18.32 1.51 -7.76
CA VAL A 112 -17.19 2.36 -7.35
C VAL A 112 -16.73 3.15 -8.57
N GLU A 113 -16.50 4.44 -8.41
CA GLU A 113 -15.98 5.32 -9.45
C GLU A 113 -14.86 6.18 -8.89
N ARG A 114 -13.78 6.30 -9.66
CA ARG A 114 -12.62 7.11 -9.27
C ARG A 114 -12.91 8.60 -9.45
N GLN A 115 -12.64 9.40 -8.42
CA GLN A 115 -12.82 10.85 -8.46
C GLN A 115 -11.55 11.59 -8.89
N PRO A 116 -11.65 12.82 -9.41
CA PRO A 116 -10.48 13.60 -9.83
C PRO A 116 -9.45 13.81 -8.73
N LEU A 117 -9.88 13.93 -7.49
CA LEU A 117 -9.02 14.10 -6.30
C LEU A 117 -8.01 12.93 -6.12
N ALA A 118 -8.36 11.73 -6.58
CA ALA A 118 -7.49 10.57 -6.55
C ALA A 118 -6.18 10.76 -7.33
N ARG A 119 -6.11 11.69 -8.29
CA ARG A 119 -4.89 11.98 -9.06
C ARG A 119 -3.73 12.45 -8.19
N GLN A 120 -4.03 13.07 -7.05
CA GLN A 120 -3.00 13.52 -6.12
C GLN A 120 -2.26 12.34 -5.46
N LEU A 121 -2.90 11.16 -5.39
CA LEU A 121 -2.30 9.96 -4.83
C LEU A 121 -1.43 9.20 -5.85
N ASP A 122 -1.62 9.44 -7.16
CA ASP A 122 -0.93 8.73 -8.23
C ASP A 122 0.59 8.87 -8.14
N TYR A 123 1.08 10.05 -7.77
CA TYR A 123 2.50 10.28 -7.58
C TYR A 123 3.11 9.34 -6.53
N TYR A 124 2.41 9.15 -5.42
CA TYR A 124 2.85 8.30 -4.32
C TYR A 124 2.69 6.81 -4.64
N LEU A 125 1.60 6.42 -5.30
CA LEU A 125 1.36 5.04 -5.75
C LEU A 125 2.44 4.58 -6.74
N ASN A 126 2.75 5.42 -7.73
CA ASN A 126 3.78 5.11 -8.73
C ASN A 126 5.19 5.09 -8.14
N ALA A 127 5.48 5.90 -7.11
CA ALA A 127 6.75 5.86 -6.40
C ALA A 127 6.93 4.54 -5.63
N ASP A 128 5.88 4.05 -4.99
CA ASP A 128 5.87 2.78 -4.25
C ASP A 128 5.98 1.57 -5.20
N SER A 129 5.27 1.61 -6.33
CA SER A 129 5.34 0.58 -7.38
C SER A 129 6.74 0.46 -7.98
N ASN A 130 7.42 1.59 -8.23
CA ASN A 130 8.78 1.61 -8.71
C ASN A 130 9.78 1.07 -7.68
N THR A 131 9.54 1.32 -6.40
CA THR A 131 10.39 0.79 -5.32
C THR A 131 10.16 -0.72 -5.15
N ASN A 132 8.92 -1.18 -5.25
CA ASN A 132 8.57 -2.60 -5.19
C ASN A 132 8.96 -3.35 -6.47
N ALA A 133 8.85 -2.74 -7.65
CA ALA A 133 9.35 -3.31 -8.91
C ALA A 133 10.89 -3.39 -8.91
N ALA A 134 11.57 -2.39 -8.36
CA ALA A 134 13.02 -2.44 -8.17
C ALA A 134 13.42 -3.52 -7.15
N ALA A 135 12.61 -3.75 -6.10
CA ALA A 135 12.80 -4.84 -5.16
C ALA A 135 12.47 -6.23 -5.77
N ALA A 136 11.46 -6.31 -6.64
CA ALA A 136 11.08 -7.56 -7.30
C ALA A 136 12.00 -7.94 -8.48
N THR A 137 12.56 -6.94 -9.18
CA THR A 137 13.58 -7.15 -10.23
C THR A 137 15.01 -7.10 -9.69
N GLY A 138 15.20 -6.62 -8.45
CA GLY A 138 16.48 -6.51 -7.76
C GLY A 138 17.03 -7.83 -7.20
N ASN A 139 16.40 -8.98 -7.46
CA ASN A 139 16.95 -10.27 -7.04
C ASN A 139 18.04 -10.81 -8.00
N GLU A 140 18.58 -9.97 -8.86
CA GLU A 140 19.82 -10.27 -9.59
C GLU A 140 20.85 -9.16 -9.35
N GLY A 141 21.44 -9.11 -8.12
CA GLY A 141 22.66 -8.33 -7.87
C GLY A 141 22.69 -7.38 -6.69
N GLY A 142 21.63 -7.19 -5.96
CA GLY A 142 21.65 -6.54 -4.64
C GLY A 142 21.83 -7.62 -3.59
N THR A 143 23.04 -7.78 -3.06
CA THR A 143 23.26 -8.60 -1.87
C THR A 143 22.42 -8.02 -0.74
N ASP A 144 21.25 -8.64 -0.47
CA ASP A 144 20.44 -8.33 0.69
C ASP A 144 21.29 -8.52 1.93
N TRP A 145 21.49 -7.46 2.69
CA TRP A 145 22.25 -7.50 3.93
C TRP A 145 21.62 -8.51 4.91
N ASP A 146 20.32 -8.74 4.81
CA ASP A 146 19.59 -9.73 5.60
C ASP A 146 20.09 -11.14 5.30
N ASP A 147 20.39 -11.48 4.05
CA ASP A 147 20.98 -12.77 3.66
C ASP A 147 22.39 -12.94 4.22
N TYR A 148 23.18 -11.87 4.31
CA TYR A 148 24.49 -11.92 4.96
C TYR A 148 24.38 -12.16 6.47
N TYR A 149 23.43 -11.51 7.14
CA TYR A 149 23.21 -11.74 8.58
C TYR A 149 22.68 -13.15 8.85
N ILE A 150 21.77 -13.67 8.01
CA ILE A 150 21.27 -15.04 8.10
C ILE A 150 22.41 -16.03 7.84
N GLY A 151 23.24 -15.80 6.83
CA GLY A 151 24.41 -16.62 6.53
C GLY A 151 25.45 -16.56 7.66
N ALA A 152 25.73 -15.38 8.19
CA ALA A 152 26.66 -15.20 9.31
C ALA A 152 26.15 -15.84 10.60
N ALA A 153 24.85 -15.72 10.88
CA ALA A 153 24.23 -16.37 12.04
C ALA A 153 24.27 -17.91 11.91
N GLY A 154 24.00 -18.44 10.72
CA GLY A 154 24.12 -19.87 10.44
C GLY A 154 25.55 -20.40 10.61
N ALA A 155 26.55 -19.68 10.07
CA ALA A 155 27.96 -20.03 10.24
C ALA A 155 28.38 -19.97 11.72
N GLY A 156 27.94 -18.94 12.46
CA GLY A 156 28.17 -18.83 13.90
C GLY A 156 27.58 -19.98 14.70
N ALA A 157 26.35 -20.39 14.36
CA ALA A 157 25.69 -21.54 15.01
C ALA A 157 26.43 -22.86 14.73
N VAL A 158 26.90 -23.08 13.52
CA VAL A 158 27.68 -24.27 13.14
C VAL A 158 29.02 -24.32 13.91
N LEU A 159 29.71 -23.18 14.04
CA LEU A 159 30.95 -23.06 14.81
C LEU A 159 30.72 -23.34 16.31
N LEU A 160 29.63 -22.82 16.87
CA LEU A 160 29.28 -23.08 18.27
C LEU A 160 28.93 -24.55 18.52
N LEU A 161 28.12 -25.17 17.63
CA LEU A 161 27.80 -26.57 17.70
C LEU A 161 29.06 -27.45 17.56
N GLY A 162 29.94 -27.10 16.62
CA GLY A 162 31.22 -27.78 16.44
C GLY A 162 32.12 -27.71 17.68
N ALA A 163 32.09 -26.60 18.40
CA ALA A 163 32.82 -26.46 19.67
C ALA A 163 32.21 -27.29 20.80
N ILE A 164 30.88 -27.45 20.86
CA ILE A 164 30.16 -28.28 21.85
C ILE A 164 30.45 -29.77 21.60
N PHE A 165 30.53 -30.18 20.32
CA PHE A 165 30.81 -31.58 19.94
C PHE A 165 32.31 -31.92 19.95
N GLU A 166 33.18 -31.06 20.48
CA GLU A 166 34.64 -31.27 20.60
C GLU A 166 35.30 -31.76 19.30
N LEU A 167 34.91 -31.18 18.16
CA LEU A 167 35.53 -31.51 16.88
C LEU A 167 37.04 -31.19 16.93
N PRO A 168 37.94 -32.11 16.52
CA PRO A 168 39.39 -32.01 16.76
C PRO A 168 40.05 -30.78 16.10
N LEU A 169 39.42 -30.18 15.08
CA LEU A 169 39.88 -28.95 14.44
C LEU A 169 39.61 -27.68 15.26
N LEU A 170 38.57 -27.69 16.08
CA LEU A 170 38.14 -26.53 16.90
C LEU A 170 38.73 -26.55 18.31
N SER A 171 39.27 -27.68 18.76
CA SER A 171 39.91 -27.83 20.08
C SER A 171 41.21 -26.99 20.20
N ILE A 172 41.81 -26.55 19.07
CA ILE A 172 42.99 -25.70 19.07
C ILE A 172 42.66 -24.24 19.46
N ILE A 173 41.39 -23.83 19.24
CA ILE A 173 40.94 -22.47 19.57
C ILE A 173 40.28 -22.51 20.94
N THR A 174 40.90 -21.90 21.95
CA THR A 174 40.29 -21.73 23.27
C THR A 174 38.95 -21.00 23.17
N GLY A 175 37.97 -21.30 24.02
CA GLY A 175 36.61 -20.71 23.96
C GLY A 175 36.58 -19.20 23.87
N ILE A 176 37.59 -18.49 24.39
CA ILE A 176 37.78 -17.05 24.30
C ILE A 176 38.13 -16.66 22.85
N GLY A 177 38.94 -17.43 22.13
CA GLY A 177 39.30 -17.18 20.73
C GLY A 177 38.11 -17.35 19.79
N LEU A 178 37.23 -18.30 20.04
CA LEU A 178 36.03 -18.55 19.24
C LEU A 178 35.04 -17.39 19.37
N SER A 179 34.80 -16.91 20.60
CA SER A 179 33.89 -15.77 20.83
C SER A 179 34.46 -14.48 20.24
N ALA A 180 35.77 -14.25 20.30
CA ALA A 180 36.43 -13.11 19.69
C ALA A 180 36.31 -13.15 18.15
N LEU A 181 36.41 -14.31 17.52
CA LEU A 181 36.29 -14.49 16.07
C LEU A 181 34.84 -14.19 15.60
N ILE A 182 33.84 -14.71 16.32
CA ILE A 182 32.42 -14.41 16.03
C ILE A 182 32.14 -12.92 16.17
N LEU A 183 32.62 -12.27 17.21
CA LEU A 183 32.44 -10.85 17.48
C LEU A 183 33.11 -9.99 16.38
N LEU A 184 34.31 -10.36 15.93
CA LEU A 184 35.02 -9.71 14.86
C LEU A 184 34.28 -9.84 13.51
N MET A 185 33.68 -11.01 13.23
CA MET A 185 32.87 -11.22 12.04
C MET A 185 31.64 -10.30 12.03
N PHE A 186 30.91 -10.20 13.13
CA PHE A 186 29.73 -9.31 13.21
C PHE A 186 30.13 -7.83 13.17
N THR A 187 31.23 -7.43 13.81
CA THR A 187 31.67 -6.03 13.77
C THR A 187 32.11 -5.61 12.37
N THR A 188 32.81 -6.47 11.62
CA THR A 188 33.19 -6.16 10.22
C THR A 188 31.98 -6.04 9.31
N LEU A 189 30.94 -6.88 9.47
CA LEU A 189 29.67 -6.77 8.74
C LEU A 189 28.96 -5.44 9.06
N THR A 190 28.88 -5.09 10.35
CA THR A 190 28.23 -3.84 10.79
C THR A 190 28.95 -2.60 10.28
N ILE A 191 30.29 -2.58 10.31
CA ILE A 191 31.09 -1.46 9.78
C ILE A 191 30.93 -1.38 8.26
N GLY A 192 30.93 -2.50 7.55
CA GLY A 192 30.69 -2.53 6.11
C GLY A 192 29.35 -1.94 5.69
N GLN A 193 28.31 -2.11 6.53
CA GLN A 193 27.01 -1.48 6.33
C GLN A 193 27.03 0.04 6.54
N TYR A 194 27.84 0.53 7.52
CA TYR A 194 27.88 1.95 7.86
C TYR A 194 28.72 2.80 6.90
N VAL A 195 29.72 2.22 6.23
CA VAL A 195 30.68 2.93 5.35
C VAL A 195 30.19 3.02 3.89
N ARG A 196 29.12 2.31 3.52
CA ARG A 196 28.57 2.31 2.16
C ARG A 196 27.31 3.14 2.06
#